data_79380792c8563b9ee33fc12de79a1325
#
_entry.id   79380792c8563b9ee33fc12de79a1325
#
_cell.length_a   1.000
_cell.length_b   1.000
_cell.length_c   1.000
_cell.angle_alpha   90.00
_cell.angle_beta   90.00
_cell.angle_gamma   90.00
#
_symmetry.space_group_name_H-M   'P 1'
#
loop_
_entity.id
_entity.type
_entity.pdbx_description
1 polymer ?
#
loop_
_entity_poly.entity_id
_entity_poly.type
_entity_poly.pdbx_seq_one_letter_code
_entity_poly.pdbx_strand_id
1 'polypeptide(L)'
;ASDVYKRQLLLPKDPNDDKNIIIEIRGGAGGDEAALFAGDLFRMYTKYAESQGWRCEIIDANEPELGGFKEVIFSVDGENVYSKMKFESGVHRVQRVPATETQGRVHTSTVTVAVLPEMEDVDIEVNEKDLKIDTYRASGAGGQHINKTESAVRITHLPSGIVVACQDQRSQLQNREKAMRVLRAKLQDQAEQEAISSMAADRKSQVGTGDRSERIRTYNYPQGRVTDHRINLTLYKLDAILNGDLDEIIQALNAADQAAKMQEANTNAVSYT
;
A
#
# COMPACT_ATOMS: atom_id res chain seq x y z
N ALA A 1 20.19 20.61 22.62
CA ALA A 1 18.76 20.36 22.29
C ALA A 1 18.32 21.10 21.01
N SER A 2 18.79 22.35 20.79
CA SER A 2 18.38 23.18 19.64
C SER A 2 18.88 22.62 18.28
N ASP A 3 20.09 22.07 18.21
CA ASP A 3 20.66 21.57 16.95
C ASP A 3 20.09 20.22 16.52
N VAL A 4 19.76 19.35 17.47
CA VAL A 4 19.08 18.07 17.20
C VAL A 4 17.67 18.33 16.68
N TYR A 5 16.95 19.27 17.29
CA TYR A 5 15.61 19.66 16.86
C TYR A 5 15.60 20.30 15.46
N LYS A 6 16.58 21.15 15.15
CA LYS A 6 16.74 21.75 13.81
C LYS A 6 17.07 20.70 12.75
N ARG A 7 17.89 19.68 13.07
CA ARG A 7 18.20 18.57 12.16
C ARG A 7 17.00 17.67 11.92
N GLN A 8 16.15 17.44 12.93
CA GLN A 8 14.89 16.71 12.76
C GLN A 8 13.92 17.38 11.77
N LEU A 9 13.88 18.72 11.77
CA LEU A 9 13.07 19.51 10.83
C LEU A 9 13.58 19.45 9.38
N LEU A 10 14.83 19.06 9.17
CA LEU A 10 15.47 18.97 7.86
C LEU A 10 15.38 17.54 7.25
N LEU A 11 14.89 16.55 8.01
CA LEU A 11 14.66 15.21 7.46
C LEU A 11 13.50 15.27 6.45
N PRO A 12 13.67 14.70 5.25
CA PRO A 12 12.59 14.65 4.29
C PRO A 12 11.42 13.86 4.88
N LYS A 13 10.24 14.47 4.91
CA LYS A 13 9.00 13.78 5.26
C LYS A 13 8.70 12.76 4.16
N ASP A 14 8.19 11.61 4.56
CA ASP A 14 7.65 10.64 3.61
C ASP A 14 6.42 11.28 2.92
N PRO A 15 6.36 11.31 1.58
CA PRO A 15 5.24 11.91 0.86
C PRO A 15 3.90 11.23 1.15
N ASN A 16 3.92 10.01 1.70
CA ASN A 16 2.73 9.24 2.04
C ASN A 16 2.25 9.48 3.48
N ASP A 17 3.04 10.18 4.33
CA ASP A 17 2.74 10.31 5.76
C ASP A 17 1.34 10.88 6.06
N ASP A 18 0.84 11.78 5.22
CA ASP A 18 -0.47 12.44 5.39
C ASP A 18 -1.63 11.67 4.73
N LYS A 19 -1.34 10.56 4.03
CA LYS A 19 -2.35 9.78 3.29
C LYS A 19 -3.19 8.90 4.20
N ASN A 20 -4.43 8.67 3.78
CA ASN A 20 -5.25 7.56 4.25
C ASN A 20 -4.60 6.23 3.87
N ILE A 21 -5.02 5.17 4.52
CA ILE A 21 -4.43 3.85 4.30
C ILE A 21 -5.48 2.77 4.09
N ILE A 22 -5.05 1.71 3.44
CA ILE A 22 -5.74 0.42 3.40
C ILE A 22 -4.90 -0.57 4.19
N ILE A 23 -5.51 -1.23 5.17
CA ILE A 23 -4.89 -2.30 5.95
C ILE A 23 -5.46 -3.63 5.50
N GLU A 24 -4.57 -4.57 5.20
CA GLU A 24 -4.93 -5.96 4.89
C GLU A 24 -4.36 -6.86 5.98
N ILE A 25 -5.23 -7.64 6.62
CA ILE A 25 -4.85 -8.61 7.65
C ILE A 25 -5.19 -9.99 7.12
N ARG A 26 -4.21 -10.89 7.07
CA ARG A 26 -4.40 -12.27 6.61
C ARG A 26 -3.86 -13.26 7.64
N GLY A 27 -4.63 -14.32 7.91
CA GLY A 27 -4.15 -15.46 8.68
C GLY A 27 -2.97 -16.12 7.95
N GLY A 28 -1.87 -16.33 8.66
CA GLY A 28 -0.68 -17.03 8.18
C GLY A 28 -0.64 -18.48 8.67
N ALA A 29 0.48 -18.90 9.25
CA ALA A 29 0.62 -20.23 9.83
C ALA A 29 -0.21 -20.37 11.13
N GLY A 30 -1.06 -21.39 11.24
CA GLY A 30 -1.83 -21.68 12.45
C GLY A 30 -3.32 -21.95 12.22
N GLY A 31 -3.80 -21.95 10.96
CA GLY A 31 -5.18 -22.30 10.63
C GLY A 31 -6.21 -21.42 11.33
N ASP A 32 -7.18 -22.03 12.02
CA ASP A 32 -8.28 -21.32 12.69
C ASP A 32 -7.78 -20.35 13.78
N GLU A 33 -6.70 -20.69 14.47
CA GLU A 33 -6.11 -19.83 15.47
C GLU A 33 -5.52 -18.55 14.85
N ALA A 34 -4.92 -18.65 13.68
CA ALA A 34 -4.46 -17.48 12.95
C ALA A 34 -5.64 -16.59 12.53
N ALA A 35 -6.76 -17.17 12.14
CA ALA A 35 -7.97 -16.41 11.79
C ALA A 35 -8.56 -15.68 13.02
N LEU A 36 -8.62 -16.34 14.17
CA LEU A 36 -9.06 -15.73 15.43
C LEU A 36 -8.15 -14.57 15.85
N PHE A 37 -6.83 -14.76 15.71
CA PHE A 37 -5.87 -13.69 16.03
C PHE A 37 -5.93 -12.52 15.03
N ALA A 38 -6.22 -12.78 13.77
CA ALA A 38 -6.51 -11.72 12.80
C ALA A 38 -7.70 -10.85 13.23
N GLY A 39 -8.73 -11.45 13.80
CA GLY A 39 -9.85 -10.74 14.43
C GLY A 39 -9.42 -9.89 15.64
N ASP A 40 -8.51 -10.39 16.47
CA ASP A 40 -7.96 -9.62 17.59
C ASP A 40 -7.16 -8.41 17.10
N LEU A 41 -6.33 -8.56 16.05
CA LEU A 41 -5.58 -7.46 15.46
C LEU A 41 -6.51 -6.42 14.80
N PHE A 42 -7.53 -6.88 14.08
CA PHE A 42 -8.53 -5.98 13.52
C PHE A 42 -9.21 -5.13 14.60
N ARG A 43 -9.63 -5.76 15.69
CA ARG A 43 -10.21 -5.05 16.85
C ARG A 43 -9.22 -4.07 17.47
N MET A 44 -7.95 -4.46 17.61
CA MET A 44 -6.89 -3.60 18.15
C MET A 44 -6.72 -2.34 17.31
N TYR A 45 -6.63 -2.48 15.99
CA TYR A 45 -6.44 -1.34 15.09
C TYR A 45 -7.67 -0.45 15.00
N THR A 46 -8.88 -1.02 14.99
CA THR A 46 -10.11 -0.21 14.98
C THR A 46 -10.27 0.60 16.28
N LYS A 47 -9.97 0.02 17.44
CA LYS A 47 -9.98 0.76 18.71
C LYS A 47 -8.90 1.84 18.78
N TYR A 48 -7.71 1.57 18.23
CA TYR A 48 -6.68 2.59 18.12
C TYR A 48 -7.13 3.73 17.21
N ALA A 49 -7.69 3.43 16.05
CA ALA A 49 -8.23 4.41 15.13
C ALA A 49 -9.33 5.28 15.78
N GLU A 50 -10.26 4.67 16.50
CA GLU A 50 -11.28 5.38 17.29
C GLU A 50 -10.65 6.35 18.30
N SER A 51 -9.61 5.92 19.02
CA SER A 51 -8.90 6.78 19.97
C SER A 51 -8.21 7.98 19.34
N GLN A 52 -7.80 7.87 18.07
CA GLN A 52 -7.21 8.94 17.28
C GLN A 52 -8.25 9.80 16.56
N GLY A 53 -9.54 9.45 16.64
CA GLY A 53 -10.61 10.14 15.91
C GLY A 53 -10.64 9.81 14.42
N TRP A 54 -10.04 8.69 14.00
CA TRP A 54 -10.04 8.23 12.62
C TRP A 54 -11.27 7.39 12.31
N ARG A 55 -11.64 7.34 11.05
CA ARG A 55 -12.75 6.53 10.55
C ARG A 55 -12.21 5.24 9.94
N CYS A 56 -12.84 4.11 10.30
CA CYS A 56 -12.56 2.80 9.71
C CYS A 56 -13.77 2.31 8.92
N GLU A 57 -13.52 1.73 7.75
CA GLU A 57 -14.54 1.12 6.91
C GLU A 57 -14.04 -0.21 6.34
N ILE A 58 -14.82 -1.28 6.53
CA ILE A 58 -14.47 -2.59 5.97
C ILE A 58 -14.77 -2.57 4.46
N ILE A 59 -13.75 -2.90 3.67
CA ILE A 59 -13.86 -3.01 2.21
C ILE A 59 -14.24 -4.45 1.83
N ASP A 60 -13.55 -5.44 2.42
CA ASP A 60 -13.79 -6.86 2.17
C ASP A 60 -13.42 -7.69 3.39
N ALA A 61 -14.13 -8.78 3.65
CA ALA A 61 -13.89 -9.67 4.76
C ALA A 61 -14.25 -11.12 4.42
N ASN A 62 -13.35 -12.04 4.78
CA ASN A 62 -13.57 -13.47 4.67
C ASN A 62 -13.58 -14.07 6.08
N GLU A 63 -14.79 -14.35 6.59
CA GLU A 63 -15.04 -14.86 7.94
C GLU A 63 -15.21 -16.39 7.90
N PRO A 64 -14.39 -17.18 8.65
CA PRO A 64 -14.62 -18.60 8.80
C PRO A 64 -15.71 -18.88 9.84
N GLU A 65 -16.27 -20.10 9.82
CA GLU A 65 -17.35 -20.53 10.75
C GLU A 65 -17.00 -20.39 12.25
N LEU A 66 -15.73 -20.55 12.60
CA LEU A 66 -15.23 -20.45 13.98
C LEU A 66 -14.98 -19.01 14.45
N GLY A 67 -15.28 -18.01 13.61
CA GLY A 67 -15.04 -16.60 13.90
C GLY A 67 -13.64 -16.12 13.54
N GLY A 68 -13.40 -14.82 13.71
CA GLY A 68 -12.18 -14.15 13.24
C GLY A 68 -12.23 -13.91 11.72
N PHE A 69 -11.06 -13.74 11.11
CA PHE A 69 -10.93 -13.46 9.68
C PHE A 69 -9.82 -14.30 9.05
N LYS A 70 -10.12 -15.02 7.96
CA LYS A 70 -9.07 -15.54 7.08
C LYS A 70 -8.35 -14.38 6.41
N GLU A 71 -9.13 -13.38 6.01
CA GLU A 71 -8.66 -12.13 5.44
C GLU A 71 -9.65 -11.02 5.77
N VAL A 72 -9.16 -9.85 6.12
CA VAL A 72 -9.96 -8.62 6.25
C VAL A 72 -9.19 -7.46 5.65
N ILE A 73 -9.88 -6.66 4.84
CA ILE A 73 -9.37 -5.46 4.18
C ILE A 73 -10.24 -4.29 4.62
N PHE A 74 -9.64 -3.25 5.16
CA PHE A 74 -10.36 -2.07 5.61
C PHE A 74 -9.56 -0.79 5.39
N SER A 75 -10.27 0.31 5.15
CA SER A 75 -9.67 1.65 5.08
C SER A 75 -9.60 2.29 6.45
N VAL A 76 -8.63 3.15 6.63
CA VAL A 76 -8.50 4.03 7.79
C VAL A 76 -8.25 5.45 7.30
N ASP A 77 -9.20 6.34 7.56
CA ASP A 77 -9.21 7.71 7.08
C ASP A 77 -9.02 8.69 8.24
N GLY A 78 -8.10 9.61 8.10
CA GLY A 78 -7.81 10.61 9.13
C GLY A 78 -6.50 11.36 8.91
N GLU A 79 -6.11 12.17 9.86
CA GLU A 79 -4.86 12.94 9.79
C GLU A 79 -3.64 12.09 10.16
N ASN A 80 -2.61 12.14 9.32
CA ASN A 80 -1.31 11.47 9.56
C ASN A 80 -1.43 9.96 9.83
N VAL A 81 -2.38 9.30 9.20
CA VAL A 81 -2.67 7.87 9.45
C VAL A 81 -1.48 7.01 9.04
N TYR A 82 -0.97 7.19 7.80
CA TYR A 82 0.16 6.41 7.30
C TYR A 82 1.41 6.59 8.17
N SER A 83 1.72 7.80 8.61
CA SER A 83 2.89 8.09 9.45
C SER A 83 2.91 7.29 10.76
N LYS A 84 1.75 6.98 11.33
CA LYS A 84 1.60 6.20 12.57
C LYS A 84 1.50 4.71 12.30
N MET A 85 0.80 4.31 11.24
CA MET A 85 0.46 2.91 10.99
C MET A 85 1.46 2.16 10.11
N LYS A 86 2.34 2.84 9.37
CA LYS A 86 3.32 2.22 8.46
C LYS A 86 4.21 1.16 9.12
N PHE A 87 4.47 1.27 10.42
CA PHE A 87 5.28 0.31 11.16
C PHE A 87 4.53 -0.95 11.58
N GLU A 88 3.22 -1.01 11.37
CA GLU A 88 2.42 -2.20 11.68
C GLU A 88 2.50 -3.27 10.58
N SER A 89 3.05 -2.92 9.42
CA SER A 89 3.24 -3.86 8.31
C SER A 89 4.29 -4.93 8.64
N GLY A 90 3.95 -6.17 8.36
CA GLY A 90 4.84 -7.32 8.60
C GLY A 90 4.11 -8.52 9.19
N VAL A 91 4.90 -9.45 9.75
CA VAL A 91 4.40 -10.68 10.36
C VAL A 91 4.24 -10.51 11.87
N HIS A 92 3.02 -10.65 12.36
CA HIS A 92 2.67 -10.64 13.78
C HIS A 92 2.52 -12.07 14.29
N ARG A 93 3.21 -12.41 15.37
CA ARG A 93 3.23 -13.75 15.96
C ARG A 93 2.49 -13.77 17.29
N VAL A 94 1.58 -14.71 17.46
CA VAL A 94 0.88 -14.95 18.71
C VAL A 94 1.33 -16.27 19.35
N GLN A 95 1.47 -16.26 20.66
CA GLN A 95 1.72 -17.43 21.49
C GLN A 95 0.62 -17.48 22.56
N ARG A 96 -0.33 -18.41 22.38
CA ARG A 96 -1.40 -18.66 23.33
C ARG A 96 -1.89 -20.11 23.23
N VAL A 97 -2.66 -20.54 24.22
CA VAL A 97 -3.43 -21.80 24.14
C VAL A 97 -4.66 -21.52 23.29
N PRO A 98 -4.81 -22.14 22.11
CA PRO A 98 -5.99 -21.93 21.26
C PRO A 98 -7.27 -22.40 21.96
N ALA A 99 -8.40 -21.81 21.61
CA ALA A 99 -9.71 -22.23 22.08
C ALA A 99 -10.06 -23.69 21.68
N THR A 100 -9.42 -24.18 20.59
CA THR A 100 -9.58 -25.56 20.08
C THR A 100 -8.64 -26.58 20.72
N GLU A 101 -7.70 -26.13 21.57
CA GLU A 101 -6.70 -26.99 22.21
C GLU A 101 -7.24 -27.58 23.53
N THR A 102 -7.37 -28.91 23.59
CA THR A 102 -7.92 -29.61 24.76
C THR A 102 -6.88 -29.97 25.82
N GLN A 103 -5.59 -29.99 25.48
CA GLN A 103 -4.49 -30.38 26.37
C GLN A 103 -3.74 -29.19 26.96
N GLY A 104 -4.19 -27.97 26.76
CA GLY A 104 -3.59 -26.75 27.32
C GLY A 104 -2.22 -26.40 26.79
N ARG A 105 -1.83 -26.91 25.61
CA ARG A 105 -0.53 -26.59 24.97
C ARG A 105 -0.54 -25.23 24.32
N VAL A 106 0.53 -24.47 24.56
CA VAL A 106 0.74 -23.18 23.87
C VAL A 106 1.10 -23.42 22.41
N HIS A 107 0.30 -22.86 21.51
CA HIS A 107 0.59 -22.85 20.08
C HIS A 107 1.15 -21.50 19.63
N THR A 108 1.89 -21.53 18.53
CA THR A 108 2.42 -20.34 17.89
C THR A 108 1.78 -20.19 16.51
N SER A 109 1.06 -19.10 16.32
CA SER A 109 0.42 -18.76 15.06
C SER A 109 0.90 -17.42 14.54
N THR A 110 0.73 -17.16 13.25
CA THR A 110 1.14 -15.92 12.59
C THR A 110 0.00 -15.30 11.81
N VAL A 111 0.02 -13.98 11.75
CA VAL A 111 -0.86 -13.16 10.92
C VAL A 111 0.01 -12.14 10.20
N THR A 112 -0.27 -11.93 8.92
CA THR A 112 0.41 -10.92 8.12
C THR A 112 -0.44 -9.67 8.03
N VAL A 113 0.20 -8.52 8.19
CA VAL A 113 -0.42 -7.19 8.06
C VAL A 113 0.30 -6.43 6.97
N ALA A 114 -0.46 -5.94 5.99
CA ALA A 114 0.03 -5.00 5.00
C ALA A 114 -0.62 -3.64 5.23
N VAL A 115 0.17 -2.57 5.21
CA VAL A 115 -0.28 -1.19 5.34
C VAL A 115 0.09 -0.46 4.06
N LEU A 116 -0.91 -0.10 3.28
CA LEU A 116 -0.74 0.51 1.96
C LEU A 116 -1.32 1.92 1.99
N PRO A 117 -0.60 2.94 1.50
CA PRO A 117 -1.18 4.27 1.33
C PRO A 117 -2.29 4.22 0.28
N GLU A 118 -3.36 4.98 0.50
CA GLU A 118 -4.43 5.13 -0.49
C GLU A 118 -3.87 5.77 -1.75
N MET A 119 -4.22 5.19 -2.91
CA MET A 119 -3.81 5.73 -4.21
C MET A 119 -4.63 6.97 -4.54
N GLU A 120 -3.95 8.01 -4.98
CA GLU A 120 -4.61 9.14 -5.62
C GLU A 120 -5.02 8.76 -7.05
N ASP A 121 -6.13 9.34 -7.52
CA ASP A 121 -6.52 9.21 -8.92
C ASP A 121 -5.39 9.73 -9.82
N VAL A 122 -4.94 8.91 -10.73
CA VAL A 122 -3.89 9.28 -11.68
C VAL A 122 -4.50 10.12 -12.79
N ASP A 123 -4.38 11.42 -12.69
CA ASP A 123 -4.82 12.33 -13.73
C ASP A 123 -3.69 12.53 -14.76
N ILE A 124 -3.90 12.08 -15.99
CA ILE A 124 -2.89 12.17 -17.04
C ILE A 124 -3.14 13.37 -17.92
N GLU A 125 -2.27 14.36 -17.81
CA GLU A 125 -2.18 15.45 -18.77
C GLU A 125 -1.34 15.01 -19.97
N VAL A 126 -1.97 14.98 -21.16
CA VAL A 126 -1.28 14.69 -22.42
C VAL A 126 -0.79 16.01 -23.02
N ASN A 127 0.53 16.20 -23.04
CA ASN A 127 1.13 17.39 -23.63
C ASN A 127 1.24 17.20 -25.14
N GLU A 128 0.81 18.19 -25.93
CA GLU A 128 0.89 18.14 -27.41
C GLU A 128 2.32 18.04 -27.95
N LYS A 129 3.31 18.50 -27.16
CA LYS A 129 4.74 18.43 -27.56
C LYS A 129 5.28 17.00 -27.53
N ASP A 130 4.64 16.12 -26.77
CA ASP A 130 5.03 14.73 -26.63
C ASP A 130 4.33 13.82 -27.65
N LEU A 131 3.56 14.43 -28.56
CA LEU A 131 2.81 13.74 -29.59
C LEU A 131 3.44 13.92 -30.97
N LYS A 132 3.66 12.80 -31.65
CA LYS A 132 3.91 12.78 -33.10
C LYS A 132 2.62 12.38 -33.79
N ILE A 133 2.10 13.27 -34.63
CA ILE A 133 0.87 13.07 -35.39
C ILE A 133 1.22 12.92 -36.87
N ASP A 134 0.94 11.74 -37.42
CA ASP A 134 1.13 11.42 -38.83
C ASP A 134 -0.24 11.21 -39.49
N THR A 135 -0.43 11.76 -40.65
CA THR A 135 -1.62 11.54 -41.48
C THR A 135 -1.27 10.61 -42.64
N TYR A 136 -2.21 9.74 -42.99
CA TYR A 136 -2.00 8.82 -44.11
C TYR A 136 -3.34 8.47 -44.78
N ARG A 137 -3.28 7.81 -45.92
CA ARG A 137 -4.47 7.37 -46.64
C ARG A 137 -5.08 6.17 -45.98
N ALA A 138 -6.41 6.22 -45.75
CA ALA A 138 -7.11 5.10 -45.17
C ALA A 138 -7.07 3.88 -46.12
N SER A 139 -6.84 2.71 -45.59
CA SER A 139 -6.90 1.44 -46.36
C SER A 139 -8.27 0.79 -46.16
N GLY A 140 -8.93 0.45 -47.27
CA GLY A 140 -10.24 -0.25 -47.25
C GLY A 140 -10.98 -0.23 -48.57
N ALA A 141 -12.03 -1.04 -48.68
CA ALA A 141 -12.93 -1.06 -49.84
C ALA A 141 -13.75 0.24 -49.85
N GLY A 142 -13.36 1.20 -50.67
CA GLY A 142 -14.03 2.48 -50.83
C GLY A 142 -13.68 3.18 -52.11
N GLY A 143 -14.58 4.03 -52.61
CA GLY A 143 -14.48 4.72 -53.89
C GLY A 143 -13.35 5.78 -53.94
N GLN A 144 -13.36 6.63 -54.96
CA GLN A 144 -12.31 7.64 -55.25
C GLN A 144 -11.90 8.57 -54.10
N HIS A 145 -12.77 8.78 -53.09
CA HIS A 145 -12.49 9.62 -51.96
C HIS A 145 -11.45 9.03 -51.00
N ILE A 146 -11.47 7.70 -50.75
CA ILE A 146 -10.53 7.00 -49.85
C ILE A 146 -9.12 6.99 -50.43
N ASN A 147 -9.00 6.93 -51.75
CA ASN A 147 -7.69 6.87 -52.45
C ASN A 147 -7.02 8.24 -52.67
N LYS A 148 -7.74 9.35 -52.47
CA LYS A 148 -7.22 10.70 -52.70
C LYS A 148 -7.00 11.54 -51.45
N THR A 149 -7.68 11.23 -50.35
CA THR A 149 -7.65 12.05 -49.15
C THR A 149 -6.94 11.33 -48.00
N GLU A 150 -5.99 12.01 -47.35
CA GLU A 150 -5.28 11.51 -46.19
C GLU A 150 -6.13 11.77 -44.91
N SER A 151 -7.23 11.01 -44.76
CA SER A 151 -8.15 11.15 -43.63
C SER A 151 -7.76 10.33 -42.40
N ALA A 152 -6.92 9.31 -42.57
CA ALA A 152 -6.46 8.49 -41.43
C ALA A 152 -5.39 9.23 -40.61
N VAL A 153 -5.45 9.08 -39.30
CA VAL A 153 -4.54 9.72 -38.35
C VAL A 153 -3.89 8.66 -37.48
N ARG A 154 -2.57 8.80 -37.32
CA ARG A 154 -1.77 8.01 -36.36
C ARG A 154 -1.16 8.98 -35.37
N ILE A 155 -1.39 8.73 -34.07
CA ILE A 155 -0.79 9.51 -33.00
C ILE A 155 0.15 8.58 -32.25
N THR A 156 1.40 9.00 -32.09
CA THR A 156 2.42 8.32 -31.31
C THR A 156 2.76 9.19 -30.09
N HIS A 157 2.58 8.68 -28.90
CA HIS A 157 3.04 9.32 -27.68
C HIS A 157 4.52 8.96 -27.47
N LEU A 158 5.41 9.94 -27.65
CA LEU A 158 6.86 9.72 -27.67
C LEU A 158 7.43 9.13 -26.36
N PRO A 159 7.02 9.60 -25.14
CA PRO A 159 7.57 9.07 -23.91
C PRO A 159 7.19 7.61 -23.63
N SER A 160 5.92 7.22 -23.88
CA SER A 160 5.44 5.85 -23.63
C SER A 160 5.57 4.91 -24.82
N GLY A 161 5.79 5.46 -26.03
CA GLY A 161 5.81 4.67 -27.26
C GLY A 161 4.43 4.15 -27.71
N ILE A 162 3.34 4.54 -27.05
CA ILE A 162 1.99 4.11 -27.43
C ILE A 162 1.61 4.73 -28.77
N VAL A 163 1.12 3.88 -29.67
CA VAL A 163 0.64 4.27 -30.99
C VAL A 163 -0.86 4.00 -31.11
N VAL A 164 -1.60 5.00 -31.54
CA VAL A 164 -3.03 4.91 -31.84
C VAL A 164 -3.27 5.33 -33.29
N ALA A 165 -3.93 4.50 -34.06
CA ALA A 165 -4.34 4.81 -35.42
C ALA A 165 -5.87 4.81 -35.50
N CYS A 166 -6.43 5.82 -36.21
CA CYS A 166 -7.88 5.93 -36.43
C CYS A 166 -8.14 6.30 -37.89
N GLN A 167 -9.00 5.53 -38.54
CA GLN A 167 -9.38 5.70 -39.94
C GLN A 167 -10.87 5.54 -40.22
N ASP A 168 -11.68 5.51 -39.17
CA ASP A 168 -13.09 5.12 -39.25
C ASP A 168 -13.98 6.20 -39.86
N GLN A 169 -13.57 7.45 -39.74
CA GLN A 169 -14.34 8.60 -40.22
C GLN A 169 -13.76 9.17 -41.51
N ARG A 170 -14.61 9.82 -42.30
CA ARG A 170 -14.18 10.53 -43.53
C ARG A 170 -13.44 11.81 -43.21
N SER A 171 -13.64 12.39 -42.04
CA SER A 171 -13.03 13.63 -41.57
C SER A 171 -11.74 13.35 -40.80
N GLN A 172 -10.62 13.92 -41.23
CA GLN A 172 -9.34 13.87 -40.54
C GLN A 172 -9.43 14.43 -39.12
N LEU A 173 -10.20 15.51 -38.91
CA LEU A 173 -10.40 16.13 -37.61
C LEU A 173 -11.09 15.16 -36.62
N GLN A 174 -12.15 14.50 -37.09
CA GLN A 174 -12.87 13.51 -36.25
C GLN A 174 -12.01 12.30 -35.91
N ASN A 175 -11.19 11.82 -36.84
CA ASN A 175 -10.21 10.76 -36.62
C ASN A 175 -9.15 11.18 -35.59
N ARG A 176 -8.67 12.42 -35.63
CA ARG A 176 -7.72 12.98 -34.68
C ARG A 176 -8.33 13.04 -33.27
N GLU A 177 -9.53 13.56 -33.14
CA GLU A 177 -10.23 13.64 -31.85
C GLU A 177 -10.49 12.25 -31.24
N LYS A 178 -10.90 11.28 -32.09
CA LYS A 178 -11.11 9.91 -31.68
C LYS A 178 -9.80 9.25 -31.25
N ALA A 179 -8.72 9.42 -32.02
CA ALA A 179 -7.41 8.90 -31.69
C ALA A 179 -6.87 9.49 -30.38
N MET A 180 -7.09 10.79 -30.14
CA MET A 180 -6.71 11.44 -28.87
C MET A 180 -7.47 10.86 -27.67
N ARG A 181 -8.78 10.62 -27.80
CA ARG A 181 -9.56 9.96 -26.72
C ARG A 181 -9.06 8.56 -26.41
N VAL A 182 -8.78 7.77 -27.45
CA VAL A 182 -8.25 6.41 -27.27
C VAL A 182 -6.84 6.44 -26.68
N LEU A 183 -6.01 7.40 -27.07
CA LEU A 183 -4.67 7.57 -26.51
C LEU A 183 -4.73 7.89 -25.01
N ARG A 184 -5.58 8.84 -24.60
CA ARG A 184 -5.78 9.18 -23.18
C ARG A 184 -6.23 7.97 -22.38
N ALA A 185 -7.21 7.20 -22.88
CA ALA A 185 -7.68 5.99 -22.20
C ALA A 185 -6.55 4.96 -22.06
N LYS A 186 -5.73 4.74 -23.10
CA LYS A 186 -4.60 3.80 -23.00
C LYS A 186 -3.51 4.25 -22.04
N LEU A 187 -3.21 5.55 -22.00
CA LEU A 187 -2.25 6.10 -21.05
C LEU A 187 -2.76 5.97 -19.61
N GLN A 188 -4.06 6.22 -19.40
CA GLN A 188 -4.71 6.03 -18.10
C GLN A 188 -4.61 4.57 -17.66
N ASP A 189 -5.01 3.61 -18.50
CA ASP A 189 -4.92 2.18 -18.21
C ASP A 189 -3.48 1.75 -17.87
N GLN A 190 -2.48 2.28 -18.63
CA GLN A 190 -1.08 1.96 -18.36
C GLN A 190 -0.64 2.47 -16.98
N ALA A 191 -0.96 3.72 -16.66
CA ALA A 191 -0.58 4.32 -15.39
C ALA A 191 -1.27 3.62 -14.19
N GLU A 192 -2.54 3.25 -14.33
CA GLU A 192 -3.27 2.46 -13.33
C GLU A 192 -2.63 1.08 -13.13
N GLN A 193 -2.24 0.40 -14.22
CA GLN A 193 -1.57 -0.89 -14.12
C GLN A 193 -0.18 -0.79 -13.47
N GLU A 194 0.59 0.25 -13.78
CA GLU A 194 1.88 0.52 -13.15
C GLU A 194 1.70 0.77 -11.64
N ALA A 195 0.70 1.56 -11.25
CA ALA A 195 0.37 1.82 -9.86
C ALA A 195 -0.06 0.54 -9.12
N ILE A 196 -0.94 -0.28 -9.72
CA ILE A 196 -1.37 -1.57 -9.15
C ILE A 196 -0.19 -2.53 -8.99
N SER A 197 0.71 -2.60 -9.99
CA SER A 197 1.88 -3.47 -9.93
C SER A 197 2.88 -3.03 -8.86
N SER A 198 3.07 -1.72 -8.67
CA SER A 198 3.87 -1.15 -7.59
C SER A 198 3.29 -1.50 -6.22
N MET A 199 1.99 -1.30 -6.01
CA MET A 199 1.33 -1.70 -4.75
C MET A 199 1.43 -3.20 -4.48
N ALA A 200 1.32 -4.03 -5.51
CA ALA A 200 1.46 -5.48 -5.36
C ALA A 200 2.89 -5.86 -4.95
N ALA A 201 3.91 -5.18 -5.47
CA ALA A 201 5.30 -5.36 -5.07
C ALA A 201 5.53 -4.90 -3.62
N ASP A 202 5.00 -3.75 -3.23
CA ASP A 202 5.09 -3.22 -1.87
C ASP A 202 4.40 -4.17 -0.87
N ARG A 203 3.18 -4.61 -1.18
CA ARG A 203 2.47 -5.62 -0.38
C ARG A 203 3.31 -6.88 -0.20
N LYS A 204 3.88 -7.41 -1.28
CA LYS A 204 4.71 -8.60 -1.23
C LYS A 204 5.95 -8.41 -0.37
N SER A 205 6.58 -7.25 -0.44
CA SER A 205 7.76 -6.93 0.38
C SER A 205 7.43 -6.83 1.87
N GLN A 206 6.26 -6.29 2.23
CA GLN A 206 5.81 -6.14 3.61
C GLN A 206 5.42 -7.48 4.25
N VAL A 207 4.75 -8.35 3.50
CA VAL A 207 4.18 -9.61 4.01
C VAL A 207 5.19 -10.75 4.03
N GLY A 208 6.21 -10.71 3.16
CA GLY A 208 7.19 -11.80 3.03
C GLY A 208 6.54 -13.14 2.71
N THR A 209 6.98 -14.20 3.38
CA THR A 209 6.39 -15.55 3.27
C THR A 209 5.34 -15.82 4.35
N GLY A 210 5.18 -14.95 5.35
CA GLY A 210 4.32 -15.16 6.50
C GLY A 210 4.83 -16.23 7.49
N ASP A 211 6.09 -16.63 7.36
CA ASP A 211 6.72 -17.63 8.25
C ASP A 211 6.89 -17.06 9.67
N ARG A 212 6.87 -17.95 10.65
CA ARG A 212 7.10 -17.65 12.06
C ARG A 212 8.46 -17.00 12.35
N SER A 213 9.43 -17.19 11.50
CA SER A 213 10.77 -16.60 11.59
C SER A 213 10.82 -15.12 11.23
N GLU A 214 9.92 -14.66 10.36
CA GLU A 214 9.88 -13.28 9.81
C GLU A 214 9.18 -12.27 10.73
N ARG A 215 8.85 -12.67 11.95
CA ARG A 215 8.09 -11.87 12.92
C ARG A 215 8.70 -10.50 13.18
N ILE A 216 7.86 -9.47 13.09
CA ILE A 216 8.19 -8.13 13.60
C ILE A 216 7.82 -7.98 15.08
N ARG A 217 6.71 -8.60 15.51
CA ARG A 217 6.17 -8.48 16.86
C ARG A 217 5.62 -9.81 17.35
N THR A 218 5.81 -10.08 18.66
CA THR A 218 5.27 -11.26 19.32
C THR A 218 4.34 -10.86 20.45
N TYR A 219 3.14 -11.44 20.45
CA TYR A 219 2.11 -11.32 21.49
C TYR A 219 2.10 -12.60 22.33
N ASN A 220 2.61 -12.54 23.55
CA ASN A 220 2.74 -13.68 24.44
C ASN A 220 1.68 -13.59 25.54
N TYR A 221 0.60 -14.37 25.39
CA TYR A 221 -0.52 -14.38 26.32
C TYR A 221 -0.17 -14.97 27.69
N PRO A 222 0.54 -16.13 27.81
CA PRO A 222 0.92 -16.65 29.10
C PRO A 222 1.73 -15.71 29.98
N GLN A 223 2.53 -14.83 29.34
CA GLN A 223 3.37 -13.85 30.05
C GLN A 223 2.79 -12.44 30.06
N GLY A 224 1.63 -12.21 29.43
CA GLY A 224 0.98 -10.89 29.37
C GLY A 224 1.83 -9.82 28.71
N ARG A 225 2.73 -10.20 27.77
CA ARG A 225 3.71 -9.28 27.16
C ARG A 225 3.62 -9.21 25.67
N VAL A 226 4.00 -8.05 25.15
CA VAL A 226 4.22 -7.80 23.70
C VAL A 226 5.68 -7.40 23.51
N THR A 227 6.35 -8.01 22.53
CA THR A 227 7.75 -7.70 22.20
C THR A 227 7.83 -7.30 20.74
N ASP A 228 8.29 -6.08 20.45
CA ASP A 228 8.67 -5.66 19.10
C ASP A 228 10.15 -5.98 18.89
N HIS A 229 10.41 -6.89 17.96
CA HIS A 229 11.75 -7.42 17.73
C HIS A 229 12.67 -6.48 16.94
N ARG A 230 12.09 -5.49 16.24
CA ARG A 230 12.87 -4.52 15.47
C ARG A 230 13.67 -3.57 16.34
N ILE A 231 13.12 -3.22 17.50
CA ILE A 231 13.70 -2.28 18.46
C ILE A 231 13.95 -2.92 19.83
N ASN A 232 13.73 -4.23 19.98
CA ASN A 232 13.83 -4.99 21.23
C ASN A 232 13.01 -4.38 22.38
N LEU A 233 11.86 -3.78 22.07
CA LEU A 233 10.94 -3.21 23.06
C LEU A 233 10.02 -4.32 23.59
N THR A 234 9.99 -4.48 24.92
CA THR A 234 9.07 -5.42 25.59
C THR A 234 8.18 -4.68 26.58
N LEU A 235 6.87 -4.80 26.40
CA LEU A 235 5.85 -4.20 27.25
C LEU A 235 4.98 -5.27 27.89
N TYR A 236 4.78 -5.19 29.21
CA TYR A 236 3.96 -6.13 30.01
C TYR A 236 2.52 -5.62 30.19
N LYS A 237 1.90 -5.19 29.08
CA LYS A 237 0.53 -4.67 29.04
C LYS A 237 -0.24 -5.16 27.81
N LEU A 238 -0.17 -6.49 27.58
CA LEU A 238 -0.79 -7.15 26.42
C LEU A 238 -2.26 -6.75 26.23
N ASP A 239 -3.06 -6.80 27.31
CA ASP A 239 -4.50 -6.52 27.24
C ASP A 239 -4.78 -5.06 26.85
N ALA A 240 -4.00 -4.11 27.35
CA ALA A 240 -4.11 -2.70 26.98
C ALA A 240 -3.79 -2.50 25.50
N ILE A 241 -2.71 -3.12 25.02
CA ILE A 241 -2.29 -3.05 23.62
C ILE A 241 -3.37 -3.64 22.71
N LEU A 242 -3.92 -4.80 23.01
CA LEU A 242 -5.02 -5.42 22.24
C LEU A 242 -6.33 -4.61 22.31
N ASN A 243 -6.45 -3.71 23.26
CA ASN A 243 -7.53 -2.74 23.36
C ASN A 243 -7.21 -1.36 22.72
N GLY A 244 -6.12 -1.25 21.96
CA GLY A 244 -5.78 -0.09 21.18
C GLY A 244 -4.73 0.85 21.77
N ASP A 245 -4.06 0.50 22.89
CA ASP A 245 -2.97 1.30 23.46
C ASP A 245 -1.64 1.03 22.70
N LEU A 246 -1.52 1.61 21.49
CA LEU A 246 -0.36 1.44 20.61
C LEU A 246 0.63 2.60 20.63
N ASP A 247 0.30 3.72 21.26
CA ASP A 247 1.09 4.95 21.17
C ASP A 247 2.54 4.78 21.61
N GLU A 248 2.80 4.05 22.69
CA GLU A 248 4.17 3.82 23.17
C GLU A 248 5.03 3.05 22.16
N ILE A 249 4.46 2.05 21.51
CA ILE A 249 5.15 1.25 20.48
C ILE A 249 5.40 2.12 19.24
N ILE A 250 4.39 2.86 18.78
CA ILE A 250 4.47 3.71 17.59
C ILE A 250 5.48 4.82 17.80
N GLN A 251 5.49 5.47 18.97
CA GLN A 251 6.46 6.51 19.29
C GLN A 251 7.90 5.98 19.32
N ALA A 252 8.11 4.79 19.92
CA ALA A 252 9.42 4.14 19.96
C ALA A 252 9.91 3.78 18.55
N LEU A 253 9.03 3.26 17.68
CA LEU A 253 9.36 2.94 16.29
C LEU A 253 9.67 4.19 15.45
N ASN A 254 8.88 5.25 15.62
CA ASN A 254 9.15 6.55 14.98
C ASN A 254 10.50 7.12 15.41
N ALA A 255 10.82 7.06 16.70
CA ALA A 255 12.12 7.54 17.21
C ALA A 255 13.29 6.73 16.63
N ALA A 256 13.14 5.42 16.52
CA ALA A 256 14.15 4.55 15.93
C ALA A 256 14.34 4.82 14.42
N ASP A 257 13.27 5.02 13.66
CA ASP A 257 13.30 5.37 12.24
C ASP A 257 13.99 6.72 12.01
N GLN A 258 13.65 7.73 12.80
CA GLN A 258 14.30 9.05 12.76
C GLN A 258 15.80 8.96 13.08
N ALA A 259 16.18 8.17 14.07
CA ALA A 259 17.60 7.96 14.43
C ALA A 259 18.36 7.28 13.28
N ALA A 260 17.78 6.27 12.63
CA ALA A 260 18.38 5.60 11.48
C ALA A 260 18.58 6.57 10.31
N LYS A 261 17.56 7.35 9.94
CA LYS A 261 17.64 8.38 8.89
C LYS A 261 18.70 9.44 9.16
N MET A 262 18.86 9.87 10.42
CA MET A 262 19.93 10.80 10.81
C MET A 262 21.32 10.18 10.64
N GLN A 263 21.50 8.90 10.97
CA GLN A 263 22.78 8.20 10.78
C GLN A 263 23.15 8.09 9.30
N GLU A 264 22.21 7.72 8.45
CA GLU A 264 22.39 7.65 6.99
C GLU A 264 22.77 9.02 6.41
N ALA A 265 22.06 10.09 6.79
CA ALA A 265 22.37 11.45 6.36
C ALA A 265 23.77 11.90 6.76
N ASN A 266 24.22 11.55 7.98
CA ASN A 266 25.58 11.86 8.45
C ASN A 266 26.64 11.06 7.70
N THR A 267 26.39 9.78 7.39
CA THR A 267 27.31 8.92 6.65
C THR A 267 27.51 9.41 5.22
N ASN A 268 26.41 9.80 4.55
CA ASN A 268 26.47 10.38 3.21
C ASN A 268 27.21 11.74 3.19
N ALA A 269 27.07 12.59 4.21
CA ALA A 269 27.76 13.86 4.31
C ALA A 269 29.30 13.70 4.47
N VAL A 270 29.75 12.63 5.15
CA VAL A 270 31.18 12.33 5.33
C VAL A 270 31.81 11.76 4.05
N SER A 271 31.03 11.12 3.19
CA SER A 271 31.49 10.54 1.90
C SER A 271 31.77 11.59 0.82
N TYR A 272 31.35 12.84 1.00
CA TYR A 272 31.55 13.95 0.04
C TYR A 272 32.64 14.96 0.49
N THR A 273 33.33 14.71 1.59
CA THR A 273 34.50 15.46 2.04
C THR A 273 35.77 14.63 1.88
#